data_5bd7128812556fc520e94d29f654c668
#
_entry.id   5bd7128812556fc520e94d29f654c668
#
_cell.length_a   1.000
_cell.length_b   1.000
_cell.length_c   1.000
_cell.angle_alpha   90.00
_cell.angle_beta   90.00
_cell.angle_gamma   90.00
#
_symmetry.space_group_name_H-M   'P 1'
#
loop_
_entity.id
_entity.type
_entity.pdbx_description
1 polymer ?
#
loop_
_entity_poly.entity_id
_entity_poly.type
_entity_poly.pdbx_seq_one_letter_code
_entity_poly.pdbx_strand_id
1 'polypeptide(L)'
;MRVLIFFLGALALEVLNLVHANSHYETVHFDLVLTEAAMSPDGYSRKGIMMNGQFPGPLLELCQGNNVEVSVLNLLPYSITVHFHGIEQRNTPWSDGVPGLSQKGIQPGESFTYQWKATEYGSYFYHAHEKGHIEDGLYGPIYIHPRDSQPRPFGLITSDPDEQMAMRAAEDNSQSIMLSDWRHHTSDQVWDIEQRTGLDAYCANSLLINGKGSVSCLPPEFLDDFLSADVKHVLNGTSMTDMGCIPPTVSLVEPYPHTLDHIPDGLFWGCADTVNKTQRERLLVDANRRYASWNLISAAGLSALAFSVDQHPMYVYAIDGRYIEPVIADVVSLIPGRRLSVLIKLDKPAGHYTVRSVIDGFNQILNTTADMSYVNTIDINQRQPSGAYIDIAGRNTTPEVRFFDEKTVTPYPAQIPAQTADETFILKVHRFNSSYLWTLGNTSYPLSLEQAAPLLFYPHSEVAKFDLSIGTKNGSWVDIIVNVTSTVQPEHPIHKHSNKFFLIGYGQGVWNYSTVADAMSYIPGSFNLNNPPLFDTIATVPAITGPSWIALRYHVNNPGAFLIHCHIQVHTSGGMALAMLDGVDAWPEIPEQYQIL
;
A
#
# COMPACT_ATOMS: atom_id res chain seq x y z
N MET A 1 -56.18 -39.60 1.37
CA MET A 1 -54.95 -39.55 0.59
C MET A 1 -54.11 -38.37 1.14
N ARG A 2 -53.21 -38.68 2.07
CA ARG A 2 -52.38 -37.65 2.76
C ARG A 2 -51.04 -37.59 2.03
N VAL A 3 -50.71 -36.39 1.50
CA VAL A 3 -49.41 -36.11 0.89
C VAL A 3 -48.47 -35.68 2.01
N LEU A 4 -47.41 -36.44 2.20
CA LEU A 4 -46.33 -36.16 3.14
C LEU A 4 -45.29 -35.29 2.44
N ILE A 5 -45.12 -34.05 2.87
CA ILE A 5 -44.07 -33.17 2.40
C ILE A 5 -42.84 -33.39 3.28
N PHE A 6 -41.79 -33.97 2.71
CA PHE A 6 -40.47 -34.04 3.34
C PHE A 6 -39.74 -32.71 3.18
N PHE A 7 -39.45 -32.06 4.33
CA PHE A 7 -38.46 -31.01 4.42
C PHE A 7 -37.08 -31.66 4.51
N LEU A 8 -36.29 -31.54 3.46
CA LEU A 8 -34.85 -31.80 3.49
C LEU A 8 -34.16 -30.54 3.99
N GLY A 9 -33.81 -30.54 5.27
CA GLY A 9 -32.88 -29.55 5.84
C GLY A 9 -31.47 -29.86 5.32
N ALA A 10 -30.92 -28.93 4.53
CA ALA A 10 -29.50 -28.95 4.18
C ALA A 10 -28.69 -28.57 5.40
N LEU A 11 -28.10 -29.56 6.11
CA LEU A 11 -27.00 -29.33 7.02
C LEU A 11 -25.79 -28.94 6.16
N ALA A 12 -25.42 -27.65 6.19
CA ALA A 12 -24.11 -27.23 5.75
C ALA A 12 -23.09 -27.77 6.76
N LEU A 13 -22.37 -28.82 6.41
CA LEU A 13 -21.15 -29.20 7.09
C LEU A 13 -20.12 -28.11 6.79
N GLU A 14 -19.87 -27.23 7.76
CA GLU A 14 -18.63 -26.46 7.80
C GLU A 14 -17.50 -27.47 8.03
N VAL A 15 -16.81 -27.80 6.96
CA VAL A 15 -15.52 -28.48 7.04
C VAL A 15 -14.54 -27.42 7.53
N LEU A 16 -14.29 -27.40 8.86
CA LEU A 16 -13.11 -26.77 9.40
C LEU A 16 -11.90 -27.47 8.78
N ASN A 17 -11.32 -26.88 7.78
CA ASN A 17 -9.98 -27.21 7.33
C ASN A 17 -9.01 -26.74 8.43
N LEU A 18 -8.80 -27.59 9.42
CA LEU A 18 -7.62 -27.56 10.25
C LEU A 18 -6.44 -27.87 9.32
N VAL A 19 -5.84 -26.84 8.76
CA VAL A 19 -4.53 -26.94 8.11
C VAL A 19 -3.55 -27.31 9.21
N HIS A 20 -3.31 -28.61 9.36
CA HIS A 20 -2.22 -29.10 10.21
C HIS A 20 -0.91 -28.68 9.52
N ALA A 21 -0.21 -27.75 10.17
CA ALA A 21 1.14 -27.33 9.81
C ALA A 21 2.12 -28.52 9.89
N ASN A 22 2.24 -29.29 8.82
CA ASN A 22 3.28 -30.30 8.66
C ASN A 22 3.61 -30.55 7.18
N SER A 23 4.19 -29.53 6.53
CA SER A 23 5.29 -29.68 5.57
C SER A 23 5.72 -28.29 5.07
N HIS A 24 6.82 -27.80 5.59
CA HIS A 24 7.45 -26.51 5.19
C HIS A 24 8.00 -26.49 3.74
N TYR A 25 7.66 -27.46 2.91
CA TYR A 25 8.15 -27.65 1.53
C TYR A 25 7.03 -28.00 0.53
N GLU A 26 5.77 -27.86 0.94
CA GLU A 26 4.64 -28.10 0.03
C GLU A 26 4.53 -26.96 -0.99
N THR A 27 4.24 -27.32 -2.24
CA THR A 27 3.87 -26.35 -3.26
C THR A 27 2.39 -26.04 -3.15
N VAL A 28 2.07 -24.75 -2.97
CA VAL A 28 0.69 -24.26 -2.91
C VAL A 28 0.36 -23.58 -4.23
N HIS A 29 -0.77 -23.95 -4.82
CA HIS A 29 -1.23 -23.45 -6.11
C HIS A 29 -2.43 -22.54 -5.94
N PHE A 30 -2.43 -21.42 -6.64
CA PHE A 30 -3.55 -20.48 -6.73
C PHE A 30 -3.86 -20.16 -8.19
N ASP A 31 -5.14 -20.06 -8.51
CA ASP A 31 -5.60 -19.60 -9.81
C ASP A 31 -6.32 -18.27 -9.66
N LEU A 32 -5.91 -17.27 -10.43
CA LEU A 32 -6.54 -15.97 -10.53
C LEU A 32 -7.06 -15.74 -11.95
N VAL A 33 -8.36 -15.73 -12.11
CA VAL A 33 -9.04 -15.40 -13.39
C VAL A 33 -9.47 -13.95 -13.33
N LEU A 34 -8.89 -13.12 -14.20
CA LEU A 34 -9.14 -11.69 -14.26
C LEU A 34 -10.24 -11.40 -15.29
N THR A 35 -11.29 -10.70 -14.85
CA THR A 35 -12.44 -10.34 -15.71
C THR A 35 -12.84 -8.90 -15.50
N GLU A 36 -13.34 -8.24 -16.56
CA GLU A 36 -13.95 -6.91 -16.44
C GLU A 36 -15.45 -7.05 -16.15
N ALA A 37 -15.94 -6.28 -15.17
CA ALA A 37 -17.37 -6.25 -14.82
C ALA A 37 -17.82 -4.83 -14.43
N ALA A 38 -19.13 -4.58 -14.48
CA ALA A 38 -19.71 -3.41 -13.84
C ALA A 38 -19.71 -3.60 -12.32
N MET A 39 -19.12 -2.66 -11.59
CA MET A 39 -18.95 -2.69 -10.14
C MET A 39 -19.50 -1.41 -9.52
N SER A 40 -20.00 -1.49 -8.29
CA SER A 40 -20.56 -0.35 -7.54
C SER A 40 -20.15 -0.41 -6.07
N PRO A 41 -18.87 -0.42 -5.73
CA PRO A 41 -18.40 -0.59 -4.34
C PRO A 41 -18.82 0.57 -3.43
N ASP A 42 -19.00 1.75 -4.00
CA ASP A 42 -19.45 2.97 -3.33
C ASP A 42 -20.86 3.44 -3.76
N GLY A 43 -21.60 2.61 -4.51
CA GLY A 43 -22.94 2.93 -5.03
C GLY A 43 -22.94 3.67 -6.36
N TYR A 44 -21.77 4.02 -6.91
CA TYR A 44 -21.61 4.51 -8.29
C TYR A 44 -21.11 3.37 -9.17
N SER A 45 -21.78 3.14 -10.33
CA SER A 45 -21.45 2.04 -11.23
C SER A 45 -20.41 2.43 -12.27
N ARG A 46 -19.29 1.72 -12.30
CA ARG A 46 -18.30 1.79 -13.38
C ARG A 46 -17.72 0.40 -13.70
N LYS A 47 -16.98 0.29 -14.78
CA LYS A 47 -16.19 -0.91 -15.07
C LYS A 47 -15.03 -1.02 -14.08
N GLY A 48 -14.71 -2.24 -13.68
CA GLY A 48 -13.58 -2.56 -12.85
C GLY A 48 -13.15 -4.02 -13.03
N ILE A 49 -12.04 -4.39 -12.40
CA ILE A 49 -11.44 -5.71 -12.51
C ILE A 49 -11.86 -6.57 -11.33
N MET A 50 -12.37 -7.77 -11.63
CA MET A 50 -12.67 -8.79 -10.63
C MET A 50 -11.70 -9.96 -10.75
N MET A 51 -11.29 -10.50 -9.61
CA MET A 51 -10.47 -11.69 -9.48
C MET A 51 -11.35 -12.86 -9.00
N ASN A 52 -11.45 -13.92 -9.81
CA ASN A 52 -12.34 -15.06 -9.53
C ASN A 52 -13.80 -14.64 -9.24
N GLY A 53 -14.27 -13.56 -9.90
CA GLY A 53 -15.62 -13.02 -9.74
C GLY A 53 -15.87 -12.25 -8.46
N GLN A 54 -14.84 -11.86 -7.71
CA GLN A 54 -14.94 -11.06 -6.47
C GLN A 54 -14.02 -9.84 -6.47
N PHE A 55 -14.34 -8.89 -5.58
CA PHE A 55 -13.59 -7.66 -5.31
C PHE A 55 -13.70 -7.27 -3.82
N PRO A 56 -12.60 -6.97 -3.10
CA PRO A 56 -11.21 -7.27 -3.47
C PRO A 56 -10.99 -8.73 -3.80
N GLY A 57 -9.84 -9.05 -4.44
CA GLY A 57 -9.50 -10.42 -4.81
C GLY A 57 -9.33 -11.36 -3.62
N PRO A 58 -9.27 -12.70 -3.87
CA PRO A 58 -9.18 -13.71 -2.83
C PRO A 58 -7.91 -13.57 -1.99
N LEU A 59 -7.99 -13.95 -0.71
CA LEU A 59 -6.83 -14.10 0.15
C LEU A 59 -5.95 -15.27 -0.36
N LEU A 60 -4.66 -14.99 -0.57
CA LEU A 60 -3.65 -16.02 -0.75
C LEU A 60 -3.04 -16.35 0.62
N GLU A 61 -3.45 -17.45 1.21
CA GLU A 61 -3.04 -17.88 2.55
C GLU A 61 -1.97 -18.97 2.47
N LEU A 62 -0.83 -18.76 3.13
CA LEU A 62 0.40 -19.52 2.98
C LEU A 62 1.04 -19.79 4.34
N CYS A 63 1.96 -20.78 4.37
CA CYS A 63 2.89 -20.97 5.48
C CYS A 63 4.31 -20.57 5.07
N GLN A 64 5.05 -19.97 5.98
CA GLN A 64 6.46 -19.62 5.76
C GLN A 64 7.27 -20.87 5.37
N GLY A 65 7.85 -20.85 4.17
CA GLY A 65 8.63 -21.93 3.59
C GLY A 65 7.95 -22.65 2.42
N ASN A 66 6.65 -22.42 2.16
CA ASN A 66 5.97 -22.97 1.00
C ASN A 66 6.63 -22.52 -0.31
N ASN A 67 6.62 -23.39 -1.32
CA ASN A 67 6.76 -22.98 -2.70
C ASN A 67 5.39 -22.53 -3.20
N VAL A 68 5.36 -21.44 -3.93
CA VAL A 68 4.10 -20.82 -4.35
C VAL A 68 4.04 -20.77 -5.87
N GLU A 69 2.90 -21.15 -6.41
CA GLU A 69 2.57 -21.01 -7.82
C GLU A 69 1.24 -20.27 -7.94
N VAL A 70 1.25 -19.12 -8.62
CA VAL A 70 0.06 -18.34 -8.90
C VAL A 70 -0.14 -18.26 -10.40
N SER A 71 -1.14 -18.98 -10.92
CA SER A 71 -1.51 -18.94 -12.32
C SER A 71 -2.55 -17.84 -12.55
N VAL A 72 -2.19 -16.85 -13.38
CA VAL A 72 -3.05 -15.73 -13.74
C VAL A 72 -3.55 -15.93 -15.16
N LEU A 73 -4.87 -16.05 -15.33
CA LEU A 73 -5.54 -16.06 -16.64
C LEU A 73 -6.13 -14.67 -16.91
N ASN A 74 -5.65 -14.01 -17.96
CA ASN A 74 -6.12 -12.69 -18.35
C ASN A 74 -7.30 -12.78 -19.33
N LEU A 75 -8.52 -12.51 -18.85
CA LEU A 75 -9.72 -12.36 -19.70
C LEU A 75 -10.14 -10.89 -19.88
N LEU A 76 -9.26 -9.95 -19.54
CA LEU A 76 -9.44 -8.52 -19.82
C LEU A 76 -9.20 -8.22 -21.30
N PRO A 77 -9.70 -7.11 -21.85
CA PRO A 77 -9.46 -6.73 -23.24
C PRO A 77 -8.09 -6.06 -23.51
N TYR A 78 -7.21 -5.98 -22.51
CA TYR A 78 -5.89 -5.37 -22.52
C TYR A 78 -4.87 -6.23 -21.78
N SER A 79 -3.59 -5.93 -21.94
CA SER A 79 -2.50 -6.60 -21.21
C SER A 79 -2.52 -6.25 -19.74
N ILE A 80 -1.98 -7.12 -18.90
CA ILE A 80 -1.91 -6.94 -17.44
C ILE A 80 -0.73 -7.70 -16.86
N THR A 81 -0.21 -7.24 -15.72
CA THR A 81 0.71 -7.99 -14.87
C THR A 81 0.26 -7.94 -13.42
N VAL A 82 0.73 -8.90 -12.62
CA VAL A 82 0.47 -8.97 -11.18
C VAL A 82 1.78 -8.93 -10.42
N HIS A 83 1.94 -7.94 -9.55
CA HIS A 83 3.05 -7.83 -8.61
C HIS A 83 2.62 -8.32 -7.23
N PHE A 84 3.55 -8.97 -6.52
CA PHE A 84 3.37 -9.47 -5.15
C PHE A 84 4.11 -8.55 -4.18
N HIS A 85 3.44 -7.49 -3.79
CA HIS A 85 4.03 -6.37 -3.04
C HIS A 85 4.65 -6.81 -1.71
N GLY A 86 5.95 -6.56 -1.57
CA GLY A 86 6.75 -6.88 -0.40
C GLY A 86 7.35 -8.29 -0.38
N ILE A 87 6.96 -9.17 -1.32
CA ILE A 87 7.61 -10.46 -1.55
C ILE A 87 8.96 -10.22 -2.25
N GLU A 88 10.04 -10.74 -1.68
CA GLU A 88 11.40 -10.42 -2.14
C GLU A 88 11.76 -11.09 -3.49
N GLN A 89 10.99 -12.06 -3.98
CA GLN A 89 11.26 -12.79 -5.24
C GLN A 89 12.67 -13.37 -5.30
N ARG A 90 13.13 -13.98 -4.17
CA ARG A 90 14.48 -14.52 -4.07
C ARG A 90 14.76 -15.61 -5.10
N ASN A 91 15.75 -15.38 -5.96
CA ASN A 91 16.14 -16.22 -7.07
C ASN A 91 15.04 -16.43 -8.14
N THR A 92 13.97 -15.60 -8.13
CA THR A 92 12.87 -15.66 -9.09
C THR A 92 12.49 -14.26 -9.60
N PRO A 93 13.46 -13.41 -10.03
CA PRO A 93 13.18 -12.02 -10.43
C PRO A 93 12.19 -11.92 -11.60
N TRP A 94 12.05 -12.96 -12.42
CA TRP A 94 11.04 -13.04 -13.51
C TRP A 94 9.60 -13.13 -13.00
N SER A 95 9.39 -13.37 -11.71
CA SER A 95 8.06 -13.40 -11.06
C SER A 95 7.74 -12.10 -10.30
N ASP A 96 8.51 -11.03 -10.49
CA ASP A 96 8.27 -9.74 -9.83
C ASP A 96 7.04 -8.98 -10.37
N GLY A 97 6.63 -9.26 -11.60
CA GLY A 97 5.39 -8.73 -12.14
C GLY A 97 5.47 -7.33 -12.75
N VAL A 98 6.66 -6.81 -13.06
CA VAL A 98 6.84 -5.47 -13.64
C VAL A 98 6.98 -5.56 -15.16
N PRO A 99 6.04 -4.97 -15.93
CA PRO A 99 6.10 -5.03 -17.39
C PRO A 99 7.29 -4.22 -17.93
N GLY A 100 7.96 -4.75 -18.96
CA GLY A 100 9.17 -4.14 -19.56
C GLY A 100 10.43 -4.21 -18.68
N LEU A 101 10.34 -4.72 -17.46
CA LEU A 101 11.49 -4.89 -16.56
C LEU A 101 11.74 -6.35 -16.23
N SER A 102 10.79 -7.07 -15.64
CA SER A 102 10.91 -8.48 -15.25
C SER A 102 10.15 -9.44 -16.16
N GLN A 103 9.11 -8.97 -16.85
CA GLN A 103 8.27 -9.74 -17.76
C GLN A 103 7.61 -8.88 -18.83
N LYS A 104 6.95 -9.50 -19.81
CA LYS A 104 5.97 -8.85 -20.68
C LYS A 104 4.59 -8.88 -20.05
N GLY A 105 3.70 -7.97 -20.48
CA GLY A 105 2.29 -8.01 -20.10
C GLY A 105 1.60 -9.29 -20.59
N ILE A 106 0.78 -9.92 -19.75
CA ILE A 106 -0.06 -11.08 -20.10
C ILE A 106 -1.15 -10.60 -21.05
N GLN A 107 -1.15 -11.09 -22.29
CA GLN A 107 -2.09 -10.62 -23.30
C GLN A 107 -3.51 -11.18 -23.07
N PRO A 108 -4.56 -10.56 -23.65
CA PRO A 108 -5.92 -11.05 -23.58
C PRO A 108 -6.05 -12.52 -23.99
N GLY A 109 -6.61 -13.36 -23.12
CA GLY A 109 -6.78 -14.82 -23.33
C GLY A 109 -5.54 -15.66 -22.99
N GLU A 110 -4.43 -15.04 -22.61
CA GLU A 110 -3.22 -15.75 -22.20
C GLU A 110 -3.15 -15.95 -20.67
N SER A 111 -2.24 -16.81 -20.25
CA SER A 111 -1.94 -17.05 -18.84
C SER A 111 -0.45 -16.98 -18.56
N PHE A 112 -0.13 -16.60 -17.32
CA PHE A 112 1.24 -16.59 -16.80
C PHE A 112 1.27 -17.21 -15.41
N THR A 113 2.27 -18.06 -15.11
CA THR A 113 2.43 -18.67 -13.79
C THR A 113 3.62 -18.04 -13.07
N TYR A 114 3.33 -17.29 -12.02
CA TYR A 114 4.31 -16.75 -11.09
C TYR A 114 4.77 -17.84 -10.13
N GLN A 115 6.07 -17.95 -9.92
CA GLN A 115 6.66 -18.94 -9.00
C GLN A 115 7.64 -18.25 -8.05
N TRP A 116 7.45 -18.47 -6.76
CA TRP A 116 8.34 -17.93 -5.74
C TRP A 116 8.30 -18.79 -4.47
N LYS A 117 9.21 -18.52 -3.53
CA LYS A 117 9.25 -19.20 -2.24
C LYS A 117 8.84 -18.22 -1.15
N ALA A 118 7.89 -18.61 -0.29
CA ALA A 118 7.47 -17.84 0.87
C ALA A 118 8.55 -17.85 1.96
N THR A 119 9.63 -17.08 1.77
CA THR A 119 10.73 -16.95 2.74
C THR A 119 10.36 -16.00 3.87
N GLU A 120 9.44 -15.09 3.61
CA GLU A 120 8.90 -14.08 4.51
C GLU A 120 7.76 -14.65 5.36
N TYR A 121 7.26 -13.85 6.30
CA TYR A 121 6.04 -14.09 7.08
C TYR A 121 5.28 -12.77 7.28
N GLY A 122 3.98 -12.86 7.62
CA GLY A 122 3.14 -11.70 7.90
C GLY A 122 2.27 -11.28 6.73
N SER A 123 1.91 -9.99 6.69
CA SER A 123 0.93 -9.42 5.77
C SER A 123 1.57 -8.81 4.53
N TYR A 124 1.05 -9.20 3.36
CA TYR A 124 1.44 -8.74 2.03
C TYR A 124 0.17 -8.57 1.19
N PHE A 125 0.32 -8.14 -0.07
CA PHE A 125 -0.80 -8.13 -1.02
C PHE A 125 -0.30 -8.25 -2.45
N TYR A 126 -1.17 -8.66 -3.35
CA TYR A 126 -0.90 -8.66 -4.79
C TYR A 126 -1.74 -7.57 -5.46
N HIS A 127 -1.20 -6.99 -6.53
CA HIS A 127 -1.89 -5.96 -7.28
C HIS A 127 -1.39 -5.85 -8.73
N ALA A 128 -2.17 -5.18 -9.58
CA ALA A 128 -1.75 -4.83 -10.92
C ALA A 128 -0.53 -3.90 -10.90
N HIS A 129 0.41 -4.12 -11.83
CA HIS A 129 1.59 -3.26 -11.98
C HIS A 129 1.70 -2.63 -13.38
N GLU A 130 0.61 -2.55 -14.13
CA GLU A 130 0.53 -1.92 -15.44
C GLU A 130 -0.47 -0.74 -15.37
N LYS A 131 -0.07 0.45 -15.83
CA LYS A 131 -0.89 1.67 -16.02
C LYS A 131 -1.80 2.10 -14.86
N GLY A 132 -1.50 1.77 -13.63
CA GLY A 132 -2.36 2.12 -12.50
C GLY A 132 -3.64 1.28 -12.35
N HIS A 133 -3.75 0.11 -12.99
CA HIS A 133 -4.91 -0.78 -12.91
C HIS A 133 -5.23 -1.31 -11.49
N ILE A 134 -4.36 -1.08 -10.51
CA ILE A 134 -4.70 -1.27 -9.08
C ILE A 134 -5.93 -0.43 -8.71
N GLU A 135 -6.06 0.81 -9.22
CA GLU A 135 -7.20 1.69 -8.98
C GLU A 135 -8.48 1.19 -9.67
N ASP A 136 -8.36 0.28 -10.64
CA ASP A 136 -9.49 -0.38 -11.28
C ASP A 136 -9.95 -1.64 -10.56
N GLY A 137 -9.30 -1.98 -9.44
CA GLY A 137 -9.73 -3.02 -8.53
C GLY A 137 -8.87 -4.27 -8.50
N LEU A 138 -7.79 -4.37 -9.31
CA LEU A 138 -6.92 -5.54 -9.26
C LEU A 138 -5.99 -5.46 -8.05
N TYR A 139 -6.47 -5.91 -6.89
CA TYR A 139 -5.68 -6.14 -5.68
C TYR A 139 -6.36 -7.16 -4.76
N GLY A 140 -5.55 -7.86 -3.97
CA GLY A 140 -6.04 -8.79 -2.96
C GLY A 140 -4.97 -9.13 -1.93
N PRO A 141 -5.37 -9.59 -0.73
CA PRO A 141 -4.45 -9.81 0.39
C PRO A 141 -3.64 -11.10 0.24
N ILE A 142 -2.45 -11.11 0.84
CA ILE A 142 -1.61 -12.29 1.07
C ILE A 142 -1.29 -12.34 2.56
N TYR A 143 -1.46 -13.51 3.18
CA TYR A 143 -1.00 -13.74 4.54
C TYR A 143 -0.13 -14.99 4.60
N ILE A 144 1.08 -14.81 5.14
CA ILE A 144 2.05 -15.89 5.30
C ILE A 144 2.20 -16.18 6.79
N HIS A 145 1.65 -17.31 7.24
CA HIS A 145 1.75 -17.74 8.63
C HIS A 145 3.22 -17.92 9.03
N PRO A 146 3.68 -17.24 10.10
CA PRO A 146 5.04 -17.41 10.59
C PRO A 146 5.23 -18.81 11.17
N ARG A 147 6.42 -19.39 11.02
CA ARG A 147 6.77 -20.66 11.67
C ARG A 147 6.66 -20.56 13.18
N ASP A 148 6.40 -21.68 13.86
CA ASP A 148 6.35 -21.74 15.32
C ASP A 148 7.66 -21.27 15.98
N SER A 149 8.79 -21.54 15.31
CA SER A 149 10.12 -21.12 15.76
C SER A 149 10.41 -19.63 15.58
N GLN A 150 9.55 -18.89 14.83
CA GLN A 150 9.71 -17.45 14.64
C GLN A 150 9.42 -16.73 15.96
N PRO A 151 10.38 -15.98 16.55
CA PRO A 151 10.12 -15.22 17.78
C PRO A 151 9.03 -14.15 17.55
N ARG A 152 8.02 -14.14 18.44
CA ARG A 152 6.96 -13.11 18.43
C ARG A 152 7.29 -12.04 19.47
N PRO A 153 6.91 -10.78 19.23
CA PRO A 153 7.22 -9.67 20.13
C PRO A 153 6.27 -9.55 21.32
N PHE A 154 5.29 -10.46 21.49
CA PHE A 154 4.20 -10.33 22.48
C PHE A 154 4.68 -10.33 23.94
N GLY A 155 5.86 -10.91 24.21
CA GLY A 155 6.52 -10.80 25.51
C GLY A 155 6.94 -9.38 25.90
N LEU A 156 7.01 -8.45 24.93
CA LEU A 156 7.26 -7.03 25.17
C LEU A 156 5.98 -6.26 25.57
N ILE A 157 4.80 -6.81 25.28
CA ILE A 157 3.52 -6.24 25.67
C ILE A 157 3.18 -6.66 27.11
N THR A 158 3.37 -7.92 27.45
CA THR A 158 3.05 -8.48 28.77
C THR A 158 3.95 -9.67 29.12
N SER A 159 4.19 -9.84 30.42
CA SER A 159 4.87 -11.04 30.95
C SER A 159 3.91 -12.19 31.27
N ASP A 160 2.59 -11.99 31.18
CA ASP A 160 1.55 -13.01 31.43
C ASP A 160 1.51 -14.01 30.28
N PRO A 161 1.83 -15.31 30.50
CA PRO A 161 1.82 -16.33 29.45
C PRO A 161 0.43 -16.56 28.84
N ASP A 162 -0.64 -16.41 29.61
CA ASP A 162 -2.01 -16.61 29.13
C ASP A 162 -2.42 -15.47 28.17
N GLU A 163 -2.00 -14.25 28.45
CA GLU A 163 -2.19 -13.10 27.55
C GLU A 163 -1.36 -13.28 26.27
N GLN A 164 -0.10 -13.74 26.38
CA GLN A 164 0.74 -14.02 25.21
C GLN A 164 0.14 -15.13 24.32
N MET A 165 -0.41 -16.20 24.93
CA MET A 165 -1.10 -17.24 24.17
C MET A 165 -2.35 -16.71 23.48
N ALA A 166 -3.12 -15.83 24.13
CA ALA A 166 -4.29 -15.20 23.53
C ALA A 166 -3.91 -14.30 22.33
N MET A 167 -2.80 -13.56 22.42
CA MET A 167 -2.26 -12.75 21.31
C MET A 167 -1.82 -13.64 20.15
N ARG A 168 -1.13 -14.78 20.41
CA ARG A 168 -0.79 -15.76 19.37
C ARG A 168 -2.02 -16.32 18.68
N ALA A 169 -3.02 -16.75 19.46
CA ALA A 169 -4.25 -17.26 18.90
C ALA A 169 -5.00 -16.22 18.06
N ALA A 170 -4.87 -14.93 18.39
CA ALA A 170 -5.38 -13.85 17.56
C ALA A 170 -4.58 -13.69 16.26
N GLU A 171 -3.25 -13.71 16.31
CA GLU A 171 -2.37 -13.66 15.13
C GLU A 171 -2.64 -14.83 14.18
N ASP A 172 -2.74 -16.06 14.69
CA ASP A 172 -3.02 -17.27 13.90
C ASP A 172 -4.39 -17.21 13.18
N ASN A 173 -5.28 -16.33 13.64
CA ASN A 173 -6.60 -16.07 13.06
C ASN A 173 -6.75 -14.61 12.60
N SER A 174 -5.68 -14.00 12.16
CA SER A 174 -5.71 -12.62 11.68
C SER A 174 -6.66 -12.42 10.51
N GLN A 175 -7.38 -11.28 10.53
CA GLN A 175 -8.22 -10.87 9.41
C GLN A 175 -7.50 -9.82 8.58
N SER A 176 -7.45 -10.02 7.26
CA SER A 176 -6.96 -9.01 6.34
C SER A 176 -8.04 -7.97 6.08
N ILE A 177 -7.68 -6.70 6.21
CA ILE A 177 -8.55 -5.55 5.97
C ILE A 177 -7.92 -4.69 4.90
N MET A 178 -8.51 -4.71 3.71
CA MET A 178 -8.07 -3.91 2.57
C MET A 178 -8.66 -2.51 2.67
N LEU A 179 -7.79 -1.51 2.63
CA LEU A 179 -8.14 -0.09 2.59
C LEU A 179 -7.76 0.46 1.22
N SER A 180 -8.65 1.20 0.57
CA SER A 180 -8.35 1.83 -0.72
C SER A 180 -9.13 3.12 -0.90
N ASP A 181 -8.61 3.99 -1.73
CA ASP A 181 -9.39 5.03 -2.39
C ASP A 181 -10.05 4.46 -3.67
N TRP A 182 -11.08 5.15 -4.17
CA TRP A 182 -11.83 4.73 -5.34
C TRP A 182 -12.23 5.93 -6.17
N ARG A 183 -11.95 5.86 -7.49
CA ARG A 183 -12.34 6.88 -8.47
C ARG A 183 -13.46 6.37 -9.36
N HIS A 184 -14.31 7.27 -9.85
CA HIS A 184 -15.37 6.96 -10.81
C HIS A 184 -14.86 6.88 -12.26
N HIS A 185 -13.71 7.51 -12.55
CA HIS A 185 -12.98 7.32 -13.80
C HIS A 185 -12.02 6.13 -13.66
N THR A 186 -11.86 5.33 -14.72
CA THR A 186 -10.86 4.26 -14.77
C THR A 186 -9.45 4.86 -14.89
N SER A 187 -8.43 4.07 -14.57
CA SER A 187 -7.03 4.50 -14.68
C SER A 187 -6.67 4.97 -16.09
N ASP A 188 -7.14 4.28 -17.14
CA ASP A 188 -6.95 4.68 -18.54
C ASP A 188 -7.63 6.03 -18.84
N GLN A 189 -8.85 6.25 -18.33
CA GLN A 189 -9.54 7.53 -18.49
C GLN A 189 -8.81 8.67 -17.79
N VAL A 190 -8.33 8.43 -16.58
CA VAL A 190 -7.56 9.41 -15.81
C VAL A 190 -6.28 9.79 -16.57
N TRP A 191 -5.52 8.80 -17.04
CA TRP A 191 -4.29 9.05 -17.82
C TRP A 191 -4.56 9.87 -19.07
N ASP A 192 -5.65 9.58 -19.82
CA ASP A 192 -6.06 10.36 -20.98
C ASP A 192 -6.47 11.81 -20.60
N ILE A 193 -7.13 11.99 -19.46
CA ILE A 193 -7.49 13.33 -18.96
C ILE A 193 -6.24 14.11 -18.57
N GLU A 194 -5.28 13.52 -17.86
CA GLU A 194 -4.02 14.16 -17.48
C GLU A 194 -3.24 14.63 -18.72
N GLN A 195 -3.13 13.79 -19.75
CA GLN A 195 -2.49 14.15 -21.00
C GLN A 195 -3.18 15.31 -21.74
N ARG A 196 -4.51 15.35 -21.76
CA ARG A 196 -5.28 16.39 -22.42
C ARG A 196 -5.33 17.70 -21.64
N THR A 197 -5.37 17.63 -20.32
CA THR A 197 -5.50 18.81 -19.46
C THR A 197 -4.16 19.37 -19.02
N GLY A 198 -3.11 18.56 -18.97
CA GLY A 198 -1.83 18.89 -18.37
C GLY A 198 -1.87 18.96 -16.84
N LEU A 199 -2.91 18.39 -16.20
CA LEU A 199 -3.13 18.42 -14.76
C LEU A 199 -2.81 17.07 -14.13
N ASP A 200 -2.39 17.09 -12.88
CA ASP A 200 -2.21 15.92 -12.02
C ASP A 200 -3.53 15.59 -11.31
N ALA A 201 -4.07 14.40 -11.50
CA ALA A 201 -5.40 14.00 -11.01
C ALA A 201 -5.32 13.31 -9.65
N TYR A 202 -5.19 14.07 -8.59
CA TYR A 202 -4.94 13.60 -7.21
C TYR A 202 -6.17 13.41 -6.34
N CYS A 203 -7.41 13.49 -6.87
CA CYS A 203 -8.64 13.36 -6.09
C CYS A 203 -9.31 12.00 -6.27
N ALA A 204 -9.86 11.47 -5.17
CA ALA A 204 -10.71 10.29 -5.14
C ALA A 204 -12.19 10.68 -4.98
N ASN A 205 -13.10 9.75 -5.34
CA ASN A 205 -14.54 9.95 -5.13
C ASN A 205 -15.01 9.35 -3.79
N SER A 206 -14.38 8.26 -3.35
CA SER A 206 -14.71 7.60 -2.08
C SER A 206 -13.53 6.83 -1.51
N LEU A 207 -13.66 6.42 -0.24
CA LEU A 207 -12.76 5.46 0.41
C LEU A 207 -13.50 4.14 0.62
N LEU A 208 -12.78 3.02 0.50
CA LEU A 208 -13.33 1.68 0.68
C LEU A 208 -12.62 0.93 1.81
N ILE A 209 -13.39 0.19 2.60
CA ILE A 209 -12.93 -0.83 3.54
C ILE A 209 -13.45 -2.17 3.02
N ASN A 210 -12.56 -3.11 2.69
CA ASN A 210 -12.88 -4.40 2.07
C ASN A 210 -13.81 -4.26 0.84
N GLY A 211 -13.54 -3.26 0.00
CA GLY A 211 -14.31 -3.01 -1.23
C GLY A 211 -15.69 -2.41 -1.00
N LYS A 212 -16.00 -1.85 0.18
CA LYS A 212 -17.28 -1.19 0.49
C LYS A 212 -17.06 0.22 1.00
N GLY A 213 -17.79 1.17 0.46
CA GLY A 213 -17.76 2.58 0.83
C GLY A 213 -19.02 3.30 0.40
N SER A 214 -18.98 4.63 0.47
CA SER A 214 -20.01 5.53 -0.03
C SER A 214 -19.42 6.90 -0.30
N VAL A 215 -20.02 7.63 -1.22
CA VAL A 215 -19.71 9.05 -1.44
C VAL A 215 -20.63 9.89 -0.54
N SER A 216 -20.04 10.78 0.25
CA SER A 216 -20.74 11.76 1.09
C SER A 216 -20.38 13.16 0.65
N CYS A 217 -21.34 13.87 0.06
CA CYS A 217 -21.12 15.24 -0.41
C CYS A 217 -21.34 16.23 0.73
N LEU A 218 -20.29 16.93 1.11
CA LEU A 218 -20.31 17.95 2.16
C LEU A 218 -20.12 19.34 1.53
N PRO A 219 -20.83 20.37 2.03
CA PRO A 219 -20.66 21.74 1.53
C PRO A 219 -19.21 22.22 1.73
N PRO A 220 -18.60 22.92 0.76
CA PRO A 220 -17.24 23.47 0.90
C PRO A 220 -17.04 24.31 2.16
N GLU A 221 -18.03 25.13 2.51
CA GLU A 221 -17.99 25.98 3.72
C GLU A 221 -17.91 25.14 5.02
N PHE A 222 -18.53 23.96 5.03
CA PHE A 222 -18.41 23.03 6.15
C PHE A 222 -17.03 22.38 6.19
N LEU A 223 -16.46 22.02 5.02
CA LEU A 223 -15.12 21.43 4.93
C LEU A 223 -14.03 22.42 5.34
N ASP A 224 -14.22 23.72 5.08
CA ASP A 224 -13.25 24.76 5.44
C ASP A 224 -13.02 24.85 6.97
N ASP A 225 -13.96 24.40 7.80
CA ASP A 225 -13.78 24.32 9.27
C ASP A 225 -12.76 23.26 9.69
N PHE A 226 -12.46 22.29 8.81
CA PHE A 226 -11.56 21.16 9.07
C PHE A 226 -10.15 21.35 8.47
N LEU A 227 -9.86 22.48 7.82
CA LEU A 227 -8.58 22.72 7.16
C LEU A 227 -7.43 22.82 8.17
N SER A 228 -6.35 22.09 7.88
CA SER A 228 -5.06 22.27 8.58
C SER A 228 -4.39 23.61 8.22
N ALA A 229 -3.35 23.98 8.95
CA ALA A 229 -2.57 25.18 8.64
C ALA A 229 -1.90 25.10 7.25
N ASP A 230 -1.40 23.92 6.88
CA ASP A 230 -0.76 23.67 5.59
C ASP A 230 -1.76 23.78 4.43
N VAL A 231 -2.95 23.18 4.59
CA VAL A 231 -4.02 23.30 3.59
C VAL A 231 -4.46 24.76 3.43
N LYS A 232 -4.66 25.51 4.52
CA LYS A 232 -4.97 26.94 4.47
C LYS A 232 -3.88 27.74 3.77
N HIS A 233 -2.61 27.39 4.00
CA HIS A 233 -1.47 28.02 3.33
C HIS A 233 -1.52 27.80 1.81
N VAL A 234 -1.75 26.55 1.38
CA VAL A 234 -1.84 26.17 -0.04
C VAL A 234 -3.05 26.81 -0.72
N LEU A 235 -4.22 26.77 -0.08
CA LEU A 235 -5.46 27.35 -0.62
C LEU A 235 -5.41 28.87 -0.77
N ASN A 236 -4.60 29.56 0.03
CA ASN A 236 -4.41 31.01 -0.02
C ASN A 236 -5.73 31.82 -0.14
N GLY A 237 -6.74 31.42 0.63
CA GLY A 237 -8.08 32.04 0.65
C GLY A 237 -9.09 31.48 -0.36
N THR A 238 -8.72 30.46 -1.13
CA THR A 238 -9.67 29.67 -1.95
C THR A 238 -10.26 28.57 -1.10
N SER A 239 -11.54 28.20 -1.32
CA SER A 239 -12.17 27.04 -0.64
C SER A 239 -11.84 25.72 -1.32
N MET A 240 -12.03 24.62 -0.58
CA MET A 240 -12.03 23.27 -1.13
C MET A 240 -13.17 23.12 -2.17
N THR A 241 -13.07 22.12 -3.02
CA THR A 241 -14.15 21.75 -3.96
C THR A 241 -15.29 21.03 -3.23
N ASP A 242 -16.41 20.79 -3.91
CA ASP A 242 -17.53 19.98 -3.41
C ASP A 242 -17.20 18.48 -3.24
N MET A 243 -16.05 18.03 -3.79
CA MET A 243 -15.46 16.71 -3.53
C MET A 243 -14.44 16.73 -2.37
N GLY A 244 -14.29 17.85 -1.68
CA GLY A 244 -13.31 18.02 -0.61
C GLY A 244 -11.85 18.08 -1.10
N CYS A 245 -11.62 18.37 -2.38
CA CYS A 245 -10.29 18.47 -2.96
C CYS A 245 -9.73 19.88 -2.90
N ILE A 246 -8.41 20.01 -2.88
CA ILE A 246 -7.74 21.26 -3.27
C ILE A 246 -8.04 21.50 -4.76
N PRO A 247 -8.49 22.70 -5.17
CA PRO A 247 -8.70 23.01 -6.59
C PRO A 247 -7.38 22.89 -7.39
N PRO A 248 -7.39 22.29 -8.60
CA PRO A 248 -6.16 22.06 -9.37
C PRO A 248 -5.42 23.35 -9.73
N THR A 249 -6.13 24.48 -9.83
CA THR A 249 -5.53 25.80 -10.08
C THR A 249 -4.64 26.29 -8.94
N VAL A 250 -4.85 25.79 -7.73
CA VAL A 250 -4.07 26.18 -6.54
C VAL A 250 -2.82 25.31 -6.37
N SER A 251 -2.90 24.03 -6.80
CA SER A 251 -1.78 23.08 -6.72
C SER A 251 -0.75 23.24 -7.83
N LEU A 252 -1.05 24.04 -8.88
CA LEU A 252 -0.13 24.36 -9.96
C LEU A 252 0.92 25.37 -9.50
N VAL A 253 2.02 24.88 -8.97
CA VAL A 253 3.11 25.73 -8.44
C VAL A 253 4.06 26.18 -9.55
N GLU A 254 4.13 25.43 -10.64
CA GLU A 254 5.04 25.65 -11.77
C GLU A 254 4.26 26.02 -13.04
N PRO A 255 4.83 26.86 -13.94
CA PRO A 255 4.11 27.42 -15.07
C PRO A 255 4.01 26.41 -16.25
N TYR A 256 3.58 25.18 -15.98
CA TYR A 256 3.36 24.19 -17.04
C TYR A 256 2.10 24.50 -17.85
N PRO A 257 2.09 24.20 -19.14
CA PRO A 257 0.89 24.29 -19.98
C PRO A 257 -0.24 23.43 -19.41
N HIS A 258 -1.42 24.01 -19.23
CA HIS A 258 -2.62 23.29 -18.78
C HIS A 258 -3.89 23.91 -19.35
N THR A 259 -4.97 23.16 -19.36
CA THR A 259 -6.32 23.65 -19.72
C THR A 259 -7.38 23.14 -18.73
N LEU A 260 -8.25 24.02 -18.31
CA LEU A 260 -9.35 23.68 -17.41
C LEU A 260 -10.63 23.28 -18.17
N ASP A 261 -10.73 23.61 -19.47
CA ASP A 261 -11.94 23.45 -20.26
C ASP A 261 -12.32 21.98 -20.54
N HIS A 262 -11.44 21.05 -20.26
CA HIS A 262 -11.61 19.61 -20.52
C HIS A 262 -11.60 18.74 -19.27
N ILE A 263 -11.77 19.34 -18.10
CA ILE A 263 -11.91 18.59 -16.85
C ILE A 263 -13.34 18.04 -16.77
N PRO A 264 -13.52 16.71 -16.74
CA PRO A 264 -14.85 16.13 -16.58
C PRO A 264 -15.36 16.26 -15.14
N ASP A 265 -16.69 16.21 -14.99
CA ASP A 265 -17.32 16.05 -13.68
C ASP A 265 -16.80 14.78 -12.98
N GLY A 266 -16.67 14.83 -11.66
CA GLY A 266 -16.21 13.72 -10.83
C GLY A 266 -14.69 13.55 -10.77
N LEU A 267 -13.89 14.47 -11.37
CA LEU A 267 -12.44 14.46 -11.21
C LEU A 267 -11.97 15.35 -10.04
N PHE A 268 -12.42 16.60 -9.98
CA PHE A 268 -12.14 17.57 -8.90
C PHE A 268 -13.43 18.19 -8.35
N TRP A 269 -14.49 18.26 -9.14
CA TRP A 269 -15.81 18.79 -8.84
C TRP A 269 -16.88 17.81 -9.29
N GLY A 270 -18.12 18.02 -8.86
CA GLY A 270 -19.26 17.22 -9.26
C GLY A 270 -19.47 16.02 -8.33
N CYS A 271 -19.49 16.27 -7.02
CA CYS A 271 -19.77 15.25 -6.03
C CYS A 271 -21.16 14.60 -6.26
N ALA A 272 -21.23 13.26 -6.26
CA ALA A 272 -22.46 12.49 -6.46
C ALA A 272 -22.75 11.60 -5.25
N ASP A 273 -23.59 12.06 -4.32
CA ASP A 273 -23.92 11.38 -3.06
C ASP A 273 -24.50 9.98 -3.26
N THR A 274 -23.99 9.01 -2.51
CA THR A 274 -24.42 7.60 -2.56
C THR A 274 -24.68 6.98 -1.19
N VAL A 275 -24.63 7.74 -0.10
CA VAL A 275 -24.73 7.24 1.29
C VAL A 275 -25.92 6.31 1.50
N ASN A 276 -27.07 6.55 0.86
CA ASN A 276 -28.26 5.72 0.99
C ASN A 276 -28.31 4.53 0.02
N LYS A 277 -27.27 4.32 -0.80
CA LYS A 277 -27.21 3.25 -1.81
C LYS A 277 -26.35 2.07 -1.40
N THR A 278 -25.56 2.20 -0.33
CA THR A 278 -24.58 1.22 0.10
C THR A 278 -24.80 0.78 1.54
N GLN A 279 -24.20 -0.35 1.90
CA GLN A 279 -24.13 -0.84 3.27
C GLN A 279 -22.69 -0.74 3.77
N ARG A 280 -22.53 -0.32 5.03
CA ARG A 280 -21.23 -0.28 5.70
C ARG A 280 -20.63 -1.68 5.80
N GLU A 281 -19.32 -1.77 5.70
CA GLU A 281 -18.60 -3.00 6.02
C GLU A 281 -18.77 -3.35 7.51
N ARG A 282 -18.79 -4.66 7.80
CA ARG A 282 -18.87 -5.18 9.17
C ARG A 282 -17.70 -6.10 9.44
N LEU A 283 -16.82 -5.66 10.32
CA LEU A 283 -15.66 -6.41 10.79
C LEU A 283 -16.07 -7.15 12.07
N LEU A 284 -16.12 -8.49 12.00
CA LEU A 284 -16.63 -9.32 13.08
C LEU A 284 -15.51 -9.70 14.04
N VAL A 285 -15.74 -9.54 15.35
CA VAL A 285 -14.82 -9.96 16.41
C VAL A 285 -15.56 -10.84 17.42
N ASP A 286 -14.94 -11.97 17.83
CA ASP A 286 -15.54 -12.92 18.77
C ASP A 286 -15.41 -12.39 20.21
N ALA A 287 -16.54 -12.11 20.84
CA ALA A 287 -16.62 -11.63 22.23
C ALA A 287 -15.98 -12.58 23.27
N ASN A 288 -15.79 -13.87 22.93
CA ASN A 288 -15.16 -14.85 23.79
C ASN A 288 -13.63 -14.86 23.71
N ARG A 289 -13.04 -14.11 22.74
CA ARG A 289 -11.60 -13.94 22.62
C ARG A 289 -11.13 -12.70 23.37
N ARG A 290 -9.89 -12.72 23.86
CA ARG A 290 -9.28 -11.55 24.54
C ARG A 290 -8.76 -10.51 23.56
N TYR A 291 -8.36 -10.95 22.36
CA TYR A 291 -7.77 -10.13 21.31
C TYR A 291 -8.35 -10.49 19.94
N ALA A 292 -8.46 -9.48 19.08
CA ALA A 292 -8.53 -9.63 17.65
C ALA A 292 -7.20 -9.18 17.01
N SER A 293 -6.80 -9.83 15.92
CA SER A 293 -5.66 -9.40 15.12
C SER A 293 -6.13 -9.02 13.72
N TRP A 294 -5.72 -7.84 13.26
CA TRP A 294 -6.03 -7.33 11.93
C TRP A 294 -4.76 -7.01 11.16
N ASN A 295 -4.72 -7.43 9.90
CA ASN A 295 -3.73 -7.02 8.92
C ASN A 295 -4.33 -5.90 8.09
N LEU A 296 -3.99 -4.67 8.41
CA LEU A 296 -4.41 -3.48 7.68
C LEU A 296 -3.50 -3.32 6.47
N ILE A 297 -4.07 -3.29 5.27
CA ILE A 297 -3.35 -3.27 3.99
C ILE A 297 -3.86 -2.09 3.17
N SER A 298 -2.99 -1.15 2.84
CA SER A 298 -3.32 -0.03 1.96
C SER A 298 -3.09 -0.39 0.50
N ALA A 299 -4.17 -0.63 -0.21
CA ALA A 299 -4.21 -0.72 -1.67
C ALA A 299 -4.67 0.61 -2.30
N ALA A 300 -4.53 1.72 -1.56
CA ALA A 300 -4.83 3.05 -2.08
C ALA A 300 -3.88 3.38 -3.25
N GLY A 301 -4.43 4.04 -4.25
CA GLY A 301 -3.69 4.51 -5.41
C GLY A 301 -3.23 5.97 -5.30
N LEU A 302 -3.81 6.75 -4.36
CA LEU A 302 -3.58 8.19 -4.28
C LEU A 302 -3.10 8.66 -2.91
N SER A 303 -3.80 8.24 -1.83
CA SER A 303 -3.71 8.92 -0.55
C SER A 303 -3.26 8.02 0.58
N ALA A 304 -2.52 8.58 1.54
CA ALA A 304 -2.38 7.97 2.85
C ALA A 304 -3.74 7.97 3.58
N LEU A 305 -4.00 6.92 4.36
CA LEU A 305 -5.26 6.69 5.05
C LEU A 305 -5.02 6.56 6.55
N ALA A 306 -5.53 7.50 7.35
CA ALA A 306 -5.59 7.32 8.80
C ALA A 306 -6.71 6.34 9.14
N PHE A 307 -6.43 5.41 10.07
CA PHE A 307 -7.34 4.37 10.50
C PHE A 307 -7.44 4.34 12.02
N SER A 308 -8.66 4.21 12.54
CA SER A 308 -8.91 4.09 13.97
C SER A 308 -10.17 3.28 14.27
N VAL A 309 -10.26 2.73 15.48
CA VAL A 309 -11.44 2.04 16.00
C VAL A 309 -11.90 2.76 17.25
N ASP A 310 -13.12 3.30 17.26
CA ASP A 310 -13.65 4.04 18.41
C ASP A 310 -13.46 3.26 19.71
N GLN A 311 -12.89 3.89 20.75
CA GLN A 311 -12.63 3.36 22.09
C GLN A 311 -11.59 2.21 22.16
N HIS A 312 -11.00 1.76 21.05
CA HIS A 312 -10.07 0.63 21.03
C HIS A 312 -8.69 1.05 20.54
N PRO A 313 -7.71 1.22 21.43
CA PRO A 313 -6.31 1.36 21.03
C PRO A 313 -5.81 0.08 20.36
N MET A 314 -4.85 0.24 19.49
CA MET A 314 -4.20 -0.84 18.74
C MET A 314 -2.76 -1.04 19.22
N TYR A 315 -2.32 -2.28 19.39
CA TYR A 315 -0.90 -2.62 19.51
C TYR A 315 -0.37 -2.95 18.12
N VAL A 316 0.36 -2.03 17.51
CA VAL A 316 1.05 -2.28 16.23
C VAL A 316 2.25 -3.16 16.51
N TYR A 317 2.26 -4.40 16.00
CA TYR A 317 3.30 -5.39 16.29
C TYR A 317 4.10 -5.82 15.05
N ALA A 318 3.64 -5.45 13.85
CA ALA A 318 4.38 -5.68 12.62
C ALA A 318 4.10 -4.58 11.59
N ILE A 319 5.11 -4.30 10.75
CA ILE A 319 5.06 -3.37 9.62
C ILE A 319 5.71 -4.01 8.41
N ASP A 320 5.08 -3.88 7.23
CA ASP A 320 5.55 -4.46 5.97
C ASP A 320 5.95 -5.94 6.08
N GLY A 321 5.13 -6.73 6.82
CA GLY A 321 5.35 -8.14 7.04
C GLY A 321 6.49 -8.50 8.00
N ARG A 322 7.06 -7.53 8.75
CA ARG A 322 8.12 -7.76 9.73
C ARG A 322 7.66 -7.33 11.12
N TYR A 323 8.00 -8.13 12.13
CA TYR A 323 7.74 -7.74 13.52
C TYR A 323 8.56 -6.51 13.91
N ILE A 324 7.96 -5.71 14.76
CA ILE A 324 8.59 -4.57 15.45
C ILE A 324 8.44 -4.73 16.96
N GLU A 325 9.17 -3.97 17.74
CA GLU A 325 8.85 -3.75 19.13
C GLU A 325 7.45 -3.11 19.18
N PRO A 326 6.45 -3.72 19.87
CA PRO A 326 5.06 -3.28 19.77
C PRO A 326 4.85 -1.86 20.28
N VAL A 327 4.11 -1.07 19.51
CA VAL A 327 3.76 0.30 19.85
C VAL A 327 2.25 0.42 20.03
N ILE A 328 1.81 1.06 21.12
CA ILE A 328 0.39 1.37 21.35
C ILE A 328 0.02 2.66 20.63
N ALA A 329 -1.03 2.62 19.80
CA ALA A 329 -1.57 3.76 19.09
C ALA A 329 -3.10 3.76 19.09
N ASP A 330 -3.70 4.94 19.05
CA ASP A 330 -5.14 5.15 18.88
C ASP A 330 -5.49 5.33 17.40
N VAL A 331 -4.52 5.82 16.62
CA VAL A 331 -4.61 6.07 15.18
C VAL A 331 -3.34 5.57 14.50
N VAL A 332 -3.50 4.89 13.38
CA VAL A 332 -2.39 4.53 12.49
C VAL A 332 -2.59 5.15 11.11
N SER A 333 -1.50 5.57 10.46
CA SER A 333 -1.51 6.03 9.08
C SER A 333 -0.92 4.97 8.17
N LEU A 334 -1.59 4.71 7.04
CA LEU A 334 -1.19 3.76 6.02
C LEU A 334 -1.03 4.49 4.69
N ILE A 335 0.21 4.75 4.31
CA ILE A 335 0.54 5.24 2.95
C ILE A 335 0.22 4.16 1.91
N PRO A 336 0.01 4.49 0.62
CA PRO A 336 -0.12 3.50 -0.45
C PRO A 336 0.99 2.45 -0.40
N GLY A 337 0.61 1.15 -0.38
CA GLY A 337 1.54 0.02 -0.26
C GLY A 337 1.88 -0.41 1.18
N ARG A 338 1.53 0.36 2.21
CA ARG A 338 1.82 0.03 3.62
C ARG A 338 0.95 -1.11 4.13
N ARG A 339 1.56 -1.99 4.95
CA ARG A 339 0.84 -3.02 5.71
C ARG A 339 1.22 -2.92 7.19
N LEU A 340 0.20 -2.94 8.05
CA LEU A 340 0.36 -2.97 9.51
C LEU A 340 -0.39 -4.16 10.09
N SER A 341 0.27 -4.93 10.97
CA SER A 341 -0.44 -5.93 11.77
C SER A 341 -0.67 -5.37 13.17
N VAL A 342 -1.95 -5.39 13.60
CA VAL A 342 -2.37 -4.79 14.87
C VAL A 342 -3.14 -5.79 15.72
N LEU A 343 -2.93 -5.74 17.05
CA LEU A 343 -3.78 -6.41 18.02
C LEU A 343 -4.73 -5.40 18.66
N ILE A 344 -5.99 -5.78 18.77
CA ILE A 344 -7.05 -5.02 19.45
C ILE A 344 -7.50 -5.81 20.65
N LYS A 345 -7.39 -5.24 21.86
CA LYS A 345 -7.90 -5.87 23.07
C LYS A 345 -9.41 -5.77 23.15
N LEU A 346 -10.09 -6.91 23.29
CA LEU A 346 -11.55 -7.00 23.34
C LEU A 346 -12.04 -6.92 24.81
N ASP A 347 -11.80 -5.79 25.46
CA ASP A 347 -12.12 -5.54 26.86
C ASP A 347 -13.26 -4.53 27.06
N LYS A 348 -13.93 -4.13 25.98
CA LYS A 348 -15.06 -3.19 26.01
C LYS A 348 -16.39 -3.94 26.03
N PRO A 349 -17.49 -3.27 26.46
CA PRO A 349 -18.82 -3.85 26.36
C PRO A 349 -19.13 -4.33 24.95
N ALA A 350 -19.79 -5.48 24.83
CA ALA A 350 -20.18 -6.00 23.53
C ALA A 350 -21.12 -5.04 22.77
N GLY A 351 -21.04 -5.02 21.45
CA GLY A 351 -21.84 -4.16 20.59
C GLY A 351 -21.13 -3.79 19.30
N HIS A 352 -21.58 -2.69 18.67
CA HIS A 352 -21.01 -2.15 17.44
C HIS A 352 -20.20 -0.89 17.73
N TYR A 353 -18.94 -0.86 17.30
CA TYR A 353 -18.05 0.29 17.38
C TYR A 353 -17.74 0.81 15.98
N THR A 354 -17.63 2.12 15.85
CA THR A 354 -17.30 2.72 14.55
C THR A 354 -15.81 2.54 14.25
N VAL A 355 -15.52 2.00 13.09
CA VAL A 355 -14.19 2.01 12.46
C VAL A 355 -14.15 3.18 11.50
N ARG A 356 -13.07 3.95 11.54
CA ARG A 356 -12.89 5.15 10.71
C ARG A 356 -11.70 5.00 9.81
N SER A 357 -11.87 5.35 8.55
CA SER A 357 -10.77 5.60 7.61
C SER A 357 -10.98 6.96 6.96
N VAL A 358 -9.95 7.80 7.00
CA VAL A 358 -9.98 9.15 6.46
C VAL A 358 -8.69 9.41 5.67
N ILE A 359 -8.70 10.32 4.70
CA ILE A 359 -7.46 10.75 4.05
C ILE A 359 -6.56 11.44 5.09
N ASP A 360 -5.32 10.96 5.19
CA ASP A 360 -4.25 11.55 5.98
C ASP A 360 -3.30 12.29 5.05
N GLY A 361 -3.67 13.49 4.69
CA GLY A 361 -2.91 14.30 3.74
C GLY A 361 -3.58 15.64 3.50
N PHE A 362 -2.93 16.51 2.72
CA PHE A 362 -3.47 17.85 2.49
C PHE A 362 -4.27 17.98 1.19
N ASN A 363 -4.23 16.99 0.29
CA ASN A 363 -4.86 17.09 -1.03
C ASN A 363 -6.39 17.09 -0.98
N GLN A 364 -6.97 16.36 0.00
CA GLN A 364 -8.41 16.13 0.04
C GLN A 364 -8.90 15.82 1.46
N ILE A 365 -10.11 16.26 1.80
CA ILE A 365 -10.86 15.81 2.98
C ILE A 365 -11.90 14.81 2.51
N LEU A 366 -11.68 13.53 2.83
CA LEU A 366 -12.57 12.43 2.48
C LEU A 366 -12.51 11.35 3.55
N ASN A 367 -13.65 10.76 3.90
CA ASN A 367 -13.74 9.75 4.94
C ASN A 367 -14.73 8.64 4.61
N THR A 368 -14.54 7.49 5.24
CA THR A 368 -15.50 6.37 5.25
C THR A 368 -15.54 5.73 6.63
N THR A 369 -16.58 4.94 6.89
CA THR A 369 -16.73 4.20 8.15
C THR A 369 -17.19 2.78 7.93
N ALA A 370 -16.75 1.87 8.82
CA ALA A 370 -17.23 0.50 8.97
C ALA A 370 -17.69 0.27 10.42
N ASP A 371 -18.24 -0.90 10.69
CA ASP A 371 -18.62 -1.31 12.04
C ASP A 371 -17.76 -2.49 12.50
N MET A 372 -16.98 -2.34 13.59
CA MET A 372 -16.48 -3.48 14.34
C MET A 372 -17.61 -4.02 15.20
N SER A 373 -17.95 -5.28 15.00
CA SER A 373 -19.14 -5.89 15.62
C SER A 373 -18.75 -7.11 16.46
N TYR A 374 -19.03 -7.05 17.75
CA TYR A 374 -18.89 -8.19 18.62
C TYR A 374 -19.95 -9.24 18.28
N VAL A 375 -19.52 -10.49 18.08
CA VAL A 375 -20.38 -11.65 17.84
C VAL A 375 -20.25 -12.68 18.97
N ASN A 376 -21.05 -13.74 18.96
CA ASN A 376 -21.09 -14.76 20.02
C ASN A 376 -21.45 -14.20 21.42
N THR A 377 -22.31 -13.20 21.44
CA THR A 377 -22.81 -12.53 22.67
C THR A 377 -24.31 -12.24 22.53
N ILE A 378 -24.98 -11.97 23.65
CA ILE A 378 -26.41 -11.64 23.67
C ILE A 378 -26.71 -10.18 23.28
N ASP A 379 -25.73 -9.28 23.38
CA ASP A 379 -25.87 -7.83 23.16
C ASP A 379 -25.45 -7.40 21.73
N ILE A 380 -25.70 -8.23 20.73
CA ILE A 380 -25.20 -8.07 19.35
C ILE A 380 -25.73 -6.85 18.60
N ASN A 381 -26.79 -6.18 19.07
CA ASN A 381 -27.44 -5.10 18.31
C ASN A 381 -27.24 -3.70 18.91
N GLN A 382 -26.47 -3.58 19.98
CA GLN A 382 -26.27 -2.29 20.64
C GLN A 382 -25.13 -1.52 19.96
N ARG A 383 -25.42 -0.35 19.38
CA ARG A 383 -24.40 0.59 18.97
C ARG A 383 -23.83 1.31 20.19
N GLN A 384 -22.53 1.22 20.35
CA GLN A 384 -21.84 1.90 21.44
C GLN A 384 -21.71 3.40 21.15
N PRO A 385 -21.65 4.26 22.18
CA PRO A 385 -21.39 5.68 22.00
C PRO A 385 -20.11 5.93 21.21
N SER A 386 -20.07 7.00 20.42
CA SER A 386 -18.85 7.40 19.73
C SER A 386 -17.76 7.75 20.74
N GLY A 387 -16.58 7.22 20.53
CA GLY A 387 -15.33 7.56 21.22
C GLY A 387 -14.26 7.78 20.17
N ALA A 388 -14.59 8.64 19.20
CA ALA A 388 -13.73 8.90 18.05
C ALA A 388 -12.39 9.50 18.47
N TYR A 389 -11.31 8.96 17.95
CA TYR A 389 -9.97 9.51 18.11
C TYR A 389 -9.67 10.58 17.07
N ILE A 390 -10.26 10.47 15.89
CA ILE A 390 -10.08 11.44 14.79
C ILE A 390 -11.43 11.94 14.26
N ASP A 391 -11.42 13.17 13.73
CA ASP A 391 -12.53 13.75 12.99
C ASP A 391 -12.51 13.34 11.50
N ILE A 392 -13.38 13.95 10.68
CA ILE A 392 -13.51 13.64 9.24
C ILE A 392 -12.29 14.03 8.39
N ALA A 393 -11.40 14.84 8.92
CA ALA A 393 -10.16 15.28 8.28
C ALA A 393 -8.91 14.68 8.94
N GLY A 394 -9.06 13.64 9.78
CA GLY A 394 -7.94 12.98 10.43
C GLY A 394 -7.32 13.72 11.61
N ARG A 395 -7.89 14.88 12.03
CA ARG A 395 -7.34 15.61 13.18
C ARG A 395 -7.74 14.93 14.48
N ASN A 396 -6.84 14.94 15.46
CA ASN A 396 -7.12 14.41 16.79
C ASN A 396 -8.31 15.15 17.47
N THR A 397 -9.19 14.36 18.09
CA THR A 397 -10.34 14.91 18.83
C THR A 397 -9.95 15.47 20.20
N THR A 398 -8.86 14.95 20.79
CA THR A 398 -8.26 15.43 22.04
C THR A 398 -6.73 15.37 21.96
N PRO A 399 -6.00 16.15 22.79
CA PRO A 399 -4.53 16.15 22.80
C PRO A 399 -3.89 14.81 23.20
N GLU A 400 -4.63 13.91 23.86
CA GLU A 400 -4.15 12.63 24.38
C GLU A 400 -4.13 11.53 23.31
N VAL A 401 -4.72 11.76 22.14
CA VAL A 401 -4.75 10.79 21.03
C VAL A 401 -3.33 10.50 20.53
N ARG A 402 -2.98 9.21 20.52
CA ARG A 402 -1.65 8.73 20.12
C ARG A 402 -1.67 8.31 18.67
N PHE A 403 -0.91 9.02 17.85
CA PHE A 403 -0.64 8.63 16.48
C PHE A 403 0.58 7.69 16.43
N PHE A 404 0.50 6.68 15.58
CA PHE A 404 1.62 5.79 15.30
C PHE A 404 2.67 6.52 14.45
N ASP A 405 3.90 6.61 14.95
CA ASP A 405 5.02 7.18 14.19
C ASP A 405 5.93 6.06 13.67
N GLU A 406 5.78 5.72 12.39
CA GLU A 406 6.55 4.67 11.74
C GLU A 406 8.06 4.94 11.69
N LYS A 407 8.48 6.21 11.76
CA LYS A 407 9.90 6.60 11.70
C LYS A 407 10.67 6.27 12.99
N THR A 408 9.95 5.94 14.07
CA THR A 408 10.54 5.64 15.39
C THR A 408 10.54 4.15 15.75
N VAL A 409 10.00 3.27 14.90
CA VAL A 409 9.88 1.85 15.21
C VAL A 409 11.22 1.13 15.15
N THR A 410 11.35 0.08 15.95
CA THR A 410 12.53 -0.80 15.99
C THR A 410 12.13 -2.18 15.48
N PRO A 411 12.84 -2.78 14.51
CA PRO A 411 12.62 -4.15 14.06
C PRO A 411 12.81 -5.16 15.21
N TYR A 412 11.96 -6.19 15.23
CA TYR A 412 12.07 -7.30 16.20
C TYR A 412 12.22 -8.64 15.48
N PRO A 413 13.25 -9.45 15.73
CA PRO A 413 14.47 -9.06 16.48
C PRO A 413 15.20 -7.87 15.83
N ALA A 414 15.98 -7.14 16.62
CA ALA A 414 16.73 -5.98 16.13
C ALA A 414 17.62 -6.35 14.93
N GLN A 415 17.63 -5.50 13.91
CA GLN A 415 18.47 -5.62 12.72
C GLN A 415 19.25 -4.32 12.54
N ILE A 416 20.54 -4.44 12.28
CA ILE A 416 21.44 -3.29 12.20
C ILE A 416 22.07 -3.27 10.80
N PRO A 417 21.97 -2.15 10.06
CA PRO A 417 22.66 -1.99 8.78
C PRO A 417 24.18 -1.85 8.96
N ALA A 418 24.94 -2.04 7.89
CA ALA A 418 26.34 -1.64 7.88
C ALA A 418 26.50 -0.17 8.25
N GLN A 419 27.59 0.18 8.93
CA GLN A 419 27.85 1.57 9.35
C GLN A 419 28.21 2.49 8.17
N THR A 420 28.71 1.91 7.08
CA THR A 420 29.05 2.61 5.83
C THR A 420 28.37 1.92 4.65
N ALA A 421 28.12 2.67 3.59
CA ALA A 421 27.72 2.13 2.30
C ALA A 421 28.90 2.10 1.34
N ASP A 422 28.84 1.17 0.37
CA ASP A 422 29.82 1.07 -0.72
C ASP A 422 29.51 2.09 -1.82
N GLU A 423 28.22 2.39 -2.04
CA GLU A 423 27.72 3.28 -3.07
C GLU A 423 26.61 4.20 -2.53
N THR A 424 26.51 5.40 -3.09
CA THR A 424 25.45 6.36 -2.75
C THR A 424 24.85 6.93 -4.03
N PHE A 425 23.53 6.83 -4.16
CA PHE A 425 22.77 7.40 -5.27
C PHE A 425 21.80 8.47 -4.76
N ILE A 426 21.75 9.61 -5.46
CA ILE A 426 20.87 10.73 -5.12
C ILE A 426 19.78 10.82 -6.19
N LEU A 427 18.56 10.49 -5.81
CA LEU A 427 17.39 10.49 -6.67
C LEU A 427 16.58 11.76 -6.40
N LYS A 428 16.41 12.60 -7.42
CA LYS A 428 15.63 13.83 -7.32
C LYS A 428 14.17 13.57 -7.65
N VAL A 429 13.29 14.09 -6.81
CA VAL A 429 11.84 14.11 -7.03
C VAL A 429 11.43 15.52 -7.39
N HIS A 430 10.87 15.68 -8.59
CA HIS A 430 10.26 16.92 -9.09
C HIS A 430 9.37 16.65 -10.29
N ARG A 431 8.55 17.62 -10.68
CA ARG A 431 7.76 17.55 -11.91
C ARG A 431 8.65 17.72 -13.15
N PHE A 432 8.28 17.06 -14.25
CA PHE A 432 9.10 17.00 -15.45
C PHE A 432 8.31 17.44 -16.69
N ASN A 433 8.53 18.68 -17.17
CA ASN A 433 7.90 19.25 -18.35
C ASN A 433 6.35 19.33 -18.34
N SER A 434 5.70 18.84 -17.30
CA SER A 434 4.25 18.87 -17.11
C SER A 434 3.92 18.72 -15.63
N SER A 435 2.71 19.10 -15.21
CA SER A 435 2.30 18.93 -13.82
C SER A 435 1.98 17.48 -13.45
N TYR A 436 1.69 16.61 -14.42
CA TYR A 436 1.40 15.18 -14.21
C TYR A 436 2.59 14.25 -14.51
N LEU A 437 3.71 14.77 -15.04
CA LEU A 437 4.93 13.98 -15.25
C LEU A 437 5.93 14.22 -14.11
N TRP A 438 6.55 13.15 -13.67
CA TRP A 438 7.40 13.14 -12.48
C TRP A 438 8.75 12.47 -12.74
N THR A 439 9.74 12.79 -11.91
CA THR A 439 11.03 12.10 -11.88
C THR A 439 11.25 11.36 -10.56
N LEU A 440 11.98 10.27 -10.63
CA LEU A 440 12.75 9.70 -9.52
C LEU A 440 14.19 9.54 -10.02
N GLY A 441 14.89 10.68 -10.13
CA GLY A 441 16.21 10.78 -10.76
C GLY A 441 16.31 12.05 -11.60
N ASN A 442 16.87 11.93 -12.82
CA ASN A 442 17.12 13.08 -13.71
C ASN A 442 16.06 13.24 -14.81
N THR A 443 15.26 12.22 -15.06
CA THR A 443 14.23 12.22 -16.13
C THR A 443 13.03 11.38 -15.70
N SER A 444 11.90 11.57 -16.36
CA SER A 444 10.70 10.76 -16.17
C SER A 444 10.87 9.38 -16.80
N TYR A 445 10.47 8.31 -16.11
CA TYR A 445 10.46 6.94 -16.61
C TYR A 445 9.26 6.77 -17.55
N PRO A 446 9.48 6.59 -18.89
CA PRO A 446 8.36 6.61 -19.82
C PRO A 446 7.45 5.39 -19.66
N LEU A 447 6.13 5.62 -19.57
CA LEU A 447 5.12 4.55 -19.51
C LEU A 447 5.22 3.57 -20.71
N SER A 448 5.72 4.04 -21.86
CA SER A 448 5.95 3.18 -23.04
C SER A 448 6.95 2.05 -22.82
N LEU A 449 7.78 2.13 -21.78
CA LEU A 449 8.71 1.05 -21.43
C LEU A 449 8.00 -0.20 -20.91
N GLU A 450 6.77 -0.11 -20.44
CA GLU A 450 5.94 -1.28 -20.09
C GLU A 450 5.71 -2.22 -21.29
N GLN A 451 5.76 -1.69 -22.52
CA GLN A 451 5.62 -2.47 -23.75
C GLN A 451 6.97 -2.93 -24.34
N ALA A 452 8.08 -2.54 -23.72
CA ALA A 452 9.42 -2.94 -24.17
C ALA A 452 9.73 -4.40 -23.81
N ALA A 453 10.75 -4.98 -24.44
CA ALA A 453 11.30 -6.25 -24.00
C ALA A 453 11.91 -6.10 -22.61
N PRO A 454 11.65 -7.05 -21.68
CA PRO A 454 12.05 -6.92 -20.27
C PRO A 454 13.57 -6.78 -20.13
N LEU A 455 14.03 -5.80 -19.34
CA LEU A 455 15.46 -5.56 -19.11
C LEU A 455 16.17 -6.78 -18.52
N LEU A 456 15.48 -7.57 -17.72
CA LEU A 456 15.99 -8.80 -17.12
C LEU A 456 16.50 -9.81 -18.16
N PHE A 457 16.01 -9.76 -19.40
CA PHE A 457 16.34 -10.72 -20.47
C PHE A 457 17.50 -10.28 -21.36
N TYR A 458 18.00 -9.06 -21.19
CA TYR A 458 19.14 -8.57 -21.95
C TYR A 458 20.48 -9.08 -21.38
N PRO A 459 21.50 -9.22 -22.22
CA PRO A 459 22.85 -9.44 -21.73
C PRO A 459 23.29 -8.33 -20.78
N HIS A 460 23.99 -8.68 -19.69
CA HIS A 460 24.42 -7.73 -18.64
C HIS A 460 25.20 -6.51 -19.22
N SER A 461 25.98 -6.72 -20.29
CA SER A 461 26.72 -5.64 -20.97
C SER A 461 25.81 -4.62 -21.67
N GLU A 462 24.59 -4.99 -22.06
CA GLU A 462 23.60 -4.09 -22.68
C GLU A 462 22.77 -3.38 -21.61
N VAL A 463 22.41 -4.10 -20.54
CA VAL A 463 21.65 -3.57 -19.39
C VAL A 463 22.40 -2.41 -18.72
N ALA A 464 23.72 -2.48 -18.59
CA ALA A 464 24.54 -1.42 -18.00
C ALA A 464 24.54 -0.08 -18.81
N LYS A 465 23.94 -0.05 -19.99
CA LYS A 465 23.82 1.17 -20.83
C LYS A 465 22.44 1.81 -20.75
N PHE A 466 21.55 1.29 -19.94
CA PHE A 466 20.20 1.82 -19.80
C PHE A 466 20.18 3.07 -18.93
N ASP A 467 19.83 4.25 -19.50
CA ASP A 467 19.94 5.56 -18.84
C ASP A 467 18.96 5.77 -17.68
N LEU A 468 17.89 4.97 -17.60
CA LEU A 468 16.84 5.04 -16.56
C LEU A 468 17.02 3.95 -15.51
N SER A 469 18.27 3.54 -15.27
CA SER A 469 18.59 2.48 -14.33
C SER A 469 19.81 2.79 -13.48
N ILE A 470 19.87 2.11 -12.33
CA ILE A 470 21.04 2.05 -11.46
C ILE A 470 21.48 0.60 -11.38
N GLY A 471 22.73 0.32 -11.75
CA GLY A 471 23.36 -0.98 -11.55
C GLY A 471 24.13 -1.02 -10.26
N THR A 472 23.96 -2.09 -9.46
CA THR A 472 24.68 -2.33 -8.20
C THR A 472 25.41 -3.67 -8.23
N LYS A 473 26.38 -3.85 -7.34
CA LYS A 473 27.13 -5.09 -7.21
C LYS A 473 26.54 -6.00 -6.14
N ASN A 474 26.47 -7.30 -6.39
CA ASN A 474 26.01 -8.27 -5.39
C ASN A 474 26.88 -8.22 -4.12
N GLY A 475 26.22 -8.19 -2.97
CA GLY A 475 26.86 -8.10 -1.65
C GLY A 475 27.23 -6.68 -1.20
N SER A 476 27.03 -5.65 -2.04
CA SER A 476 27.29 -4.26 -1.64
C SER A 476 26.19 -3.71 -0.73
N TRP A 477 26.55 -2.70 0.08
CA TRP A 477 25.62 -1.85 0.80
C TRP A 477 25.42 -0.56 0.04
N VAL A 478 24.18 -0.19 -0.20
CA VAL A 478 23.81 0.95 -1.05
C VAL A 478 22.98 1.94 -0.25
N ASP A 479 23.35 3.23 -0.38
CA ASP A 479 22.55 4.35 0.08
C ASP A 479 21.76 4.95 -1.09
N ILE A 480 20.45 5.12 -0.89
CA ILE A 480 19.58 5.88 -1.78
C ILE A 480 19.09 7.11 -1.03
N ILE A 481 19.40 8.29 -1.55
CA ILE A 481 18.89 9.55 -1.05
C ILE A 481 17.75 9.99 -1.96
N VAL A 482 16.53 10.02 -1.44
CA VAL A 482 15.40 10.59 -2.16
C VAL A 482 15.29 12.06 -1.76
N ASN A 483 15.59 12.95 -2.69
CA ASN A 483 15.68 14.40 -2.49
C ASN A 483 14.52 15.08 -3.22
N VAL A 484 13.50 15.52 -2.46
CA VAL A 484 12.36 16.28 -2.96
C VAL A 484 12.77 17.73 -3.12
N THR A 485 12.92 18.19 -4.36
CA THR A 485 13.56 19.49 -4.66
C THR A 485 12.57 20.61 -4.94
N SER A 486 11.33 20.32 -5.28
CA SER A 486 10.25 21.31 -5.45
C SER A 486 9.42 21.47 -4.18
N THR A 487 8.65 22.56 -4.08
CA THR A 487 7.78 22.88 -2.94
C THR A 487 6.32 22.57 -3.24
N VAL A 488 5.48 22.63 -2.22
CA VAL A 488 4.05 22.27 -2.25
C VAL A 488 3.87 20.83 -2.74
N GLN A 489 4.73 19.95 -2.19
CA GLN A 489 4.69 18.52 -2.49
C GLN A 489 4.14 17.75 -1.28
N PRO A 490 3.17 16.83 -1.51
CA PRO A 490 2.76 15.86 -0.49
C PRO A 490 3.90 14.88 -0.18
N GLU A 491 3.61 13.97 0.71
CA GLU A 491 4.41 12.77 0.89
C GLU A 491 4.36 11.90 -0.37
N HIS A 492 5.52 11.34 -0.74
CA HIS A 492 5.62 10.35 -1.80
C HIS A 492 5.96 9.00 -1.17
N PRO A 493 5.06 8.00 -1.20
CA PRO A 493 5.35 6.64 -0.73
C PRO A 493 6.32 5.97 -1.71
N ILE A 494 7.58 5.91 -1.34
CA ILE A 494 8.65 5.28 -2.13
C ILE A 494 8.69 3.80 -1.78
N HIS A 495 8.39 2.96 -2.78
CA HIS A 495 8.48 1.51 -2.71
C HIS A 495 9.67 0.99 -3.51
N LYS A 496 10.41 0.06 -2.93
CA LYS A 496 11.47 -0.68 -3.61
C LYS A 496 11.10 -2.16 -3.65
N HIS A 497 11.03 -2.70 -4.84
CA HIS A 497 10.85 -4.13 -5.05
C HIS A 497 12.03 -4.94 -4.53
N SER A 498 11.79 -6.19 -4.15
CA SER A 498 12.81 -7.11 -3.66
C SER A 498 13.35 -6.73 -2.26
N ASN A 499 14.54 -6.15 -2.21
CA ASN A 499 15.22 -5.89 -0.95
C ASN A 499 14.49 -4.85 -0.09
N LYS A 500 14.26 -5.19 1.19
CA LYS A 500 13.86 -4.19 2.17
C LYS A 500 15.01 -3.25 2.48
N PHE A 501 14.70 -2.04 2.88
CA PHE A 501 15.67 -0.98 3.20
C PHE A 501 15.45 -0.44 4.61
N PHE A 502 16.53 0.03 5.21
CA PHE A 502 16.52 0.77 6.46
C PHE A 502 16.31 2.27 6.18
N LEU A 503 15.39 2.90 6.91
CA LEU A 503 15.30 4.36 6.97
C LEU A 503 16.38 4.86 7.93
N ILE A 504 17.55 5.24 7.39
CA ILE A 504 18.69 5.65 8.21
C ILE A 504 18.73 7.15 8.51
N GLY A 505 17.93 7.97 7.82
CA GLY A 505 17.86 9.40 8.08
C GLY A 505 16.77 10.10 7.29
N TYR A 506 16.37 11.27 7.78
CA TYR A 506 15.40 12.15 7.08
C TYR A 506 15.51 13.58 7.59
N GLY A 507 15.02 14.53 6.79
CA GLY A 507 15.02 15.95 7.20
C GLY A 507 14.38 16.90 6.22
N GLN A 508 14.19 18.13 6.69
CA GLN A 508 13.81 19.28 5.88
C GLN A 508 15.06 19.98 5.34
N GLY A 509 14.91 20.69 4.23
CA GLY A 509 15.97 21.42 3.57
C GLY A 509 16.59 20.67 2.39
N VAL A 510 17.52 21.33 1.71
CA VAL A 510 18.20 20.81 0.54
C VAL A 510 19.28 19.80 0.94
N TRP A 511 19.30 18.64 0.29
CA TRP A 511 20.42 17.71 0.43
C TRP A 511 21.63 18.22 -0.39
N ASN A 512 22.70 18.61 0.29
CA ASN A 512 23.91 19.19 -0.31
C ASN A 512 25.18 18.34 -0.06
N TYR A 513 25.03 17.06 0.22
CA TYR A 513 26.13 16.17 0.60
C TYR A 513 26.37 15.12 -0.48
N SER A 514 27.62 14.62 -0.60
CA SER A 514 27.94 13.57 -1.55
C SER A 514 27.51 12.19 -1.06
N THR A 515 27.59 11.95 0.26
CA THR A 515 27.31 10.66 0.90
C THR A 515 26.64 10.88 2.26
N VAL A 516 26.07 9.80 2.84
CA VAL A 516 25.58 9.81 4.22
C VAL A 516 26.70 10.09 5.21
N ALA A 517 27.89 9.52 5.01
CA ALA A 517 29.05 9.74 5.88
C ALA A 517 29.49 11.22 5.88
N ASP A 518 29.45 11.89 4.71
CA ASP A 518 29.69 13.32 4.59
C ASP A 518 28.61 14.10 5.36
N ALA A 519 27.34 13.82 5.13
CA ALA A 519 26.21 14.48 5.82
C ALA A 519 26.27 14.35 7.34
N MET A 520 26.62 13.17 7.86
CA MET A 520 26.75 12.92 9.30
C MET A 520 27.81 13.78 9.97
N SER A 521 28.79 14.30 9.23
CA SER A 521 29.80 15.22 9.76
C SER A 521 29.20 16.61 10.08
N TYR A 522 28.05 16.96 9.48
CA TYR A 522 27.40 18.27 9.62
C TYR A 522 26.06 18.17 10.35
N ILE A 523 25.27 17.13 10.11
CA ILE A 523 23.91 16.94 10.65
C ILE A 523 23.74 15.56 11.30
N PRO A 524 24.61 15.13 12.26
CA PRO A 524 24.58 13.79 12.82
C PRO A 524 23.25 13.43 13.48
N GLY A 525 22.51 14.41 14.02
CA GLY A 525 21.23 14.20 14.69
C GLY A 525 20.09 13.79 13.75
N SER A 526 20.27 13.89 12.43
CA SER A 526 19.29 13.46 11.44
C SER A 526 19.39 11.98 11.07
N PHE A 527 20.34 11.23 11.64
CA PHE A 527 20.61 9.84 11.26
C PHE A 527 20.51 8.87 12.44
N ASN A 528 19.98 7.68 12.16
CA ASN A 528 19.95 6.54 13.06
C ASN A 528 20.54 5.31 12.34
N LEU A 529 21.71 4.85 12.76
CA LEU A 529 22.37 3.64 12.26
C LEU A 529 22.37 2.49 13.28
N ASN A 530 21.83 2.72 14.48
CA ASN A 530 21.84 1.72 15.55
C ASN A 530 20.60 0.83 15.54
N ASN A 531 19.41 1.45 15.43
CA ASN A 531 18.12 0.74 15.42
C ASN A 531 17.17 1.41 14.41
N PRO A 532 17.56 1.55 13.12
CA PRO A 532 16.69 2.17 12.14
C PRO A 532 15.52 1.28 11.79
N PRO A 533 14.35 1.85 11.48
CA PRO A 533 13.23 1.12 10.92
C PRO A 533 13.58 0.39 9.63
N LEU A 534 12.92 -0.75 9.38
CA LEU A 534 13.11 -1.59 8.19
C LEU A 534 11.78 -1.73 7.43
N PHE A 535 11.77 -1.31 6.15
CA PHE A 535 10.57 -1.23 5.32
C PHE A 535 10.80 -1.76 3.91
N ASP A 536 9.71 -1.91 3.15
CA ASP A 536 9.76 -1.95 1.68
C ASP A 536 9.08 -0.72 1.06
N THR A 537 8.33 0.05 1.85
CA THR A 537 7.67 1.28 1.44
C THR A 537 7.83 2.34 2.52
N ILE A 538 8.15 3.58 2.18
CA ILE A 538 8.26 4.70 3.13
C ILE A 538 7.87 6.02 2.48
N ALA A 539 7.13 6.84 3.22
CA ALA A 539 6.82 8.20 2.78
C ALA A 539 8.04 9.13 2.87
N THR A 540 8.23 9.95 1.84
CA THR A 540 9.13 11.11 1.95
C THR A 540 8.62 12.07 3.02
N VAL A 541 9.47 12.97 3.51
CA VAL A 541 8.99 14.07 4.35
C VAL A 541 8.23 15.06 3.45
N PRO A 542 7.03 15.57 3.84
CA PRO A 542 6.32 16.58 3.07
C PRO A 542 7.19 17.80 2.77
N ALA A 543 7.17 18.30 1.55
CA ALA A 543 7.93 19.45 1.09
C ALA A 543 6.99 20.66 0.85
N ILE A 544 6.20 21.07 1.85
CA ILE A 544 5.18 22.11 1.71
C ILE A 544 5.82 23.49 1.60
N THR A 545 6.70 23.84 2.51
CA THR A 545 7.33 25.16 2.59
C THR A 545 8.78 25.18 2.10
N GLY A 546 9.36 24.04 1.80
CA GLY A 546 10.74 23.90 1.36
C GLY A 546 11.08 22.46 0.98
N PRO A 547 12.25 22.22 0.37
CA PRO A 547 12.73 20.89 0.03
C PRO A 547 12.84 19.95 1.24
N SER A 548 12.82 18.65 0.98
CA SER A 548 12.98 17.61 2.01
C SER A 548 13.76 16.42 1.46
N TRP A 549 14.19 15.52 2.35
CA TRP A 549 14.92 14.33 1.93
C TRP A 549 14.71 13.16 2.91
N ILE A 550 14.88 11.94 2.38
CA ILE A 550 15.05 10.72 3.16
C ILE A 550 16.30 9.98 2.69
N ALA A 551 16.94 9.26 3.60
CA ALA A 551 18.12 8.42 3.33
C ALA A 551 17.78 6.96 3.66
N LEU A 552 17.88 6.11 2.66
CA LEU A 552 17.58 4.68 2.71
C LEU A 552 18.87 3.90 2.54
N ARG A 553 19.07 2.82 3.33
CA ARG A 553 20.22 1.91 3.20
C ARG A 553 19.73 0.48 3.04
N TYR A 554 20.25 -0.25 2.04
CA TYR A 554 19.92 -1.66 1.85
C TYR A 554 21.14 -2.49 1.45
N HIS A 555 21.03 -3.80 1.67
CA HIS A 555 22.05 -4.77 1.27
C HIS A 555 21.62 -5.46 -0.01
N VAL A 556 22.44 -5.39 -1.05
CA VAL A 556 22.19 -6.04 -2.34
C VAL A 556 22.47 -7.54 -2.20
N ASN A 557 21.48 -8.31 -1.77
CA ASN A 557 21.59 -9.75 -1.53
C ASN A 557 20.54 -10.58 -2.29
N ASN A 558 19.85 -9.96 -3.24
CA ASN A 558 18.90 -10.59 -4.12
C ASN A 558 19.06 -10.03 -5.54
N PRO A 559 19.93 -10.66 -6.37
CA PRO A 559 20.23 -10.19 -7.72
C PRO A 559 19.04 -10.28 -8.66
N GLY A 560 18.79 -9.21 -9.45
CA GLY A 560 17.72 -9.13 -10.45
C GLY A 560 17.46 -7.72 -10.94
N ALA A 561 16.53 -7.59 -11.87
CA ALA A 561 16.01 -6.30 -12.32
C ALA A 561 14.71 -5.99 -11.59
N PHE A 562 14.71 -4.97 -10.77
CA PHE A 562 13.62 -4.58 -9.88
C PHE A 562 13.28 -3.11 -10.07
N LEU A 563 12.13 -2.66 -9.55
CA LEU A 563 11.72 -1.27 -9.64
C LEU A 563 11.84 -0.58 -8.27
N ILE A 564 12.22 0.70 -8.27
CA ILE A 564 11.96 1.64 -7.21
C ILE A 564 11.06 2.74 -7.76
N HIS A 565 9.94 3.03 -7.07
CA HIS A 565 8.96 3.98 -7.58
C HIS A 565 8.15 4.61 -6.44
N CYS A 566 7.46 5.70 -6.76
CA CYS A 566 6.39 6.22 -5.93
C CYS A 566 5.16 5.31 -6.05
N HIS A 567 4.49 4.96 -4.96
CA HIS A 567 3.31 4.10 -4.99
C HIS A 567 1.99 4.85 -5.22
N ILE A 568 2.02 6.17 -5.37
CA ILE A 568 0.90 6.95 -5.92
C ILE A 568 0.82 6.66 -7.41
N GLN A 569 -0.32 6.13 -7.87
CA GLN A 569 -0.44 5.56 -9.21
C GLN A 569 -0.30 6.59 -10.33
N VAL A 570 -0.88 7.77 -10.18
CA VAL A 570 -0.71 8.87 -11.15
C VAL A 570 0.76 9.33 -11.22
N HIS A 571 1.49 9.28 -10.11
CA HIS A 571 2.93 9.59 -10.11
C HIS A 571 3.77 8.49 -10.76
N THR A 572 3.45 7.22 -10.51
CA THR A 572 4.12 6.06 -11.14
C THR A 572 3.88 6.10 -12.65
N SER A 573 2.63 6.23 -13.09
CA SER A 573 2.27 6.35 -14.51
C SER A 573 2.89 7.60 -15.14
N GLY A 574 3.01 8.70 -14.37
CA GLY A 574 3.71 9.92 -14.74
C GLY A 574 5.24 9.80 -14.76
N GLY A 575 5.80 8.64 -14.39
CA GLY A 575 7.24 8.33 -14.53
C GLY A 575 8.09 8.53 -13.28
N MET A 576 7.48 8.61 -12.07
CA MET A 576 8.23 8.61 -10.81
C MET A 576 8.71 7.19 -10.47
N ALA A 577 9.58 6.66 -11.30
CA ALA A 577 10.14 5.32 -11.20
C ALA A 577 11.58 5.25 -11.73
N LEU A 578 12.32 4.21 -11.32
CA LEU A 578 13.66 3.92 -11.78
C LEU A 578 13.93 2.42 -11.70
N ALA A 579 14.63 1.84 -12.71
CA ALA A 579 15.02 0.44 -12.66
C ALA A 579 16.25 0.25 -11.75
N MET A 580 16.14 -0.64 -10.76
CA MET A 580 17.24 -1.08 -9.91
C MET A 580 17.75 -2.43 -10.42
N LEU A 581 18.94 -2.40 -11.01
CA LEU A 581 19.62 -3.58 -11.55
C LEU A 581 20.53 -4.11 -10.44
N ASP A 582 19.92 -4.77 -9.46
CA ASP A 582 20.61 -5.23 -8.27
C ASP A 582 21.48 -6.45 -8.58
N GLY A 583 22.75 -6.39 -8.14
CA GLY A 583 23.69 -7.50 -8.25
C GLY A 583 23.90 -8.00 -9.69
N VAL A 584 24.13 -7.08 -10.64
CA VAL A 584 24.27 -7.40 -12.08
C VAL A 584 25.31 -8.47 -12.39
N ASP A 585 26.26 -8.69 -11.48
CA ASP A 585 27.32 -9.70 -11.56
C ASP A 585 26.87 -11.11 -11.12
N ALA A 586 25.64 -11.26 -10.60
CA ALA A 586 25.16 -12.51 -9.99
C ALA A 586 23.70 -12.86 -10.34
N TRP A 587 23.14 -12.33 -11.42
CA TRP A 587 21.76 -12.63 -11.81
C TRP A 587 21.55 -14.13 -12.03
N PRO A 588 20.42 -14.69 -11.55
CA PRO A 588 20.08 -16.08 -11.79
C PRO A 588 19.80 -16.34 -13.26
N GLU A 589 20.05 -17.56 -13.71
CA GLU A 589 19.67 -18.01 -15.03
C GLU A 589 18.13 -18.07 -15.14
N ILE A 590 17.58 -17.40 -16.16
CA ILE A 590 16.13 -17.35 -16.38
C ILE A 590 15.68 -18.66 -17.02
N PRO A 591 14.73 -19.40 -16.43
CA PRO A 591 14.21 -20.64 -16.99
C PRO A 591 13.60 -20.41 -18.39
N GLU A 592 13.78 -21.39 -19.29
CA GLU A 592 13.38 -21.28 -20.70
C GLU A 592 11.91 -20.89 -20.88
N GLN A 593 11.03 -21.40 -20.02
CA GLN A 593 9.59 -21.08 -20.02
C GLN A 593 9.27 -19.58 -19.85
N TYR A 594 10.15 -18.82 -19.23
CA TYR A 594 9.98 -17.36 -19.02
C TYR A 594 10.67 -16.53 -20.11
N GLN A 595 11.53 -17.13 -20.95
CA GLN A 595 12.22 -16.44 -22.03
C GLN A 595 11.40 -16.33 -23.31
N ILE A 596 10.36 -17.14 -23.46
CA ILE A 596 9.55 -17.28 -24.69
C ILE A 596 8.43 -16.23 -24.79
N LEU A 597 8.17 -15.48 -23.72
CA LEU A 597 7.06 -14.53 -23.62
C LEU A 597 7.36 -13.16 -24.24
#